data_a2706a9c2853edbf8bd90a0ba0d83e84
#
_entry.id   a2706a9c2853edbf8bd90a0ba0d83e84
#
_cell.length_a   1.000
_cell.length_b   1.000
_cell.length_c   1.000
_cell.angle_alpha   90.00
_cell.angle_beta   90.00
_cell.angle_gamma   90.00
#
_symmetry.space_group_name_H-M   'P 1'
#
loop_
_entity.id
_entity.type
_entity.pdbx_description
1 polymer ?
#
loop_
_entity_poly.entity_id
_entity_poly.type
_entity_poly.pdbx_seq_one_letter_code
_entity_poly.pdbx_strand_id
1 'polypeptide(L)'
;EMGYPVHQIICAQNAEQAGQMEESRKWYRKAAENGYPNAWYQVATWYEKGIGGPVDMKEAVYCYKQSAESNETGGLNVLAEYYFYGLNGFPKDPARAFRYCQKAMDLGSTYNRPTMARCYLEGWGTPVDYAEAYMMASKSSSWSNGAESCYVLGRIYCDGLGKPEDIGKGVEFLRQISDHHPEAQEELKKYKKGLFGGWKRR
;
A
#
# COMPACT_ATOMS: atom_id res chain seq x y z
N GLU A 1 -37.80 4.59 10.78
CA GLU A 1 -37.03 5.86 10.82
C GLU A 1 -35.75 5.67 10.01
N MET A 2 -35.78 6.05 8.75
CA MET A 2 -34.55 6.17 7.94
C MET A 2 -33.79 7.37 8.48
N GLY A 3 -32.92 7.13 9.48
CA GLY A 3 -32.04 8.15 10.00
C GLY A 3 -31.08 8.58 8.90
N TYR A 4 -31.01 9.85 8.64
CA TYR A 4 -30.07 10.41 7.67
C TYR A 4 -28.65 9.91 8.04
N PRO A 5 -27.85 9.39 7.07
CA PRO A 5 -26.51 8.83 7.34
C PRO A 5 -25.62 9.79 8.14
N VAL A 6 -25.74 11.09 7.87
CA VAL A 6 -25.02 12.15 8.59
C VAL A 6 -25.35 12.16 10.10
N HIS A 7 -26.60 11.95 10.48
CA HIS A 7 -26.99 11.87 11.88
C HIS A 7 -26.35 10.64 12.56
N GLN A 8 -26.23 9.52 11.86
CA GLN A 8 -25.59 8.31 12.36
C GLN A 8 -24.08 8.52 12.57
N ILE A 9 -23.42 9.29 11.69
CA ILE A 9 -22.02 9.70 11.90
C ILE A 9 -21.88 10.58 13.15
N ILE A 10 -22.79 11.51 13.38
CA ILE A 10 -22.77 12.34 14.61
C ILE A 10 -22.94 11.45 15.84
N CYS A 11 -23.87 10.49 15.81
CA CYS A 11 -24.01 9.52 16.91
C CYS A 11 -22.74 8.71 17.15
N ALA A 12 -22.08 8.27 16.06
CA ALA A 12 -20.82 7.54 16.14
C ALA A 12 -19.72 8.39 16.80
N GLN A 13 -19.55 9.63 16.38
CA GLN A 13 -18.56 10.57 16.92
C GLN A 13 -18.83 10.91 18.40
N ASN A 14 -20.10 11.12 18.78
CA ASN A 14 -20.47 11.36 20.16
C ASN A 14 -20.16 10.15 21.04
N ALA A 15 -20.46 8.94 20.58
CA ALA A 15 -20.12 7.71 21.30
C ALA A 15 -18.59 7.53 21.41
N GLU A 16 -17.82 7.87 20.37
CA GLU A 16 -16.36 7.84 20.40
C GLU A 16 -15.79 8.82 21.43
N GLN A 17 -16.29 10.05 21.46
CA GLN A 17 -15.89 11.05 22.45
C GLN A 17 -16.24 10.62 23.89
N ALA A 18 -17.33 9.87 24.07
CA ALA A 18 -17.73 9.30 25.35
C ALA A 18 -16.96 8.03 25.72
N GLY A 19 -16.01 7.57 24.88
CA GLY A 19 -15.25 6.34 25.11
C GLY A 19 -16.05 5.05 24.84
N GLN A 20 -17.25 5.17 24.27
CA GLN A 20 -18.17 4.04 23.98
C GLN A 20 -17.84 3.47 22.57
N MET A 21 -16.65 2.87 22.43
CA MET A 21 -16.12 2.45 21.12
C MET A 21 -16.98 1.36 20.44
N GLU A 22 -17.59 0.46 21.20
CA GLU A 22 -18.50 -0.56 20.64
C GLU A 22 -19.74 0.09 20.01
N GLU A 23 -20.35 1.04 20.72
CA GLU A 23 -21.53 1.75 20.21
C GLU A 23 -21.15 2.62 19.01
N SER A 24 -20.02 3.30 19.06
CA SER A 24 -19.49 4.08 17.94
C SER A 24 -19.30 3.22 16.68
N ARG A 25 -18.69 2.02 16.82
CA ARG A 25 -18.51 1.09 15.68
C ARG A 25 -19.86 0.67 15.07
N LYS A 26 -20.87 0.42 15.88
CA LYS A 26 -22.23 0.06 15.41
C LYS A 26 -22.84 1.23 14.62
N TRP A 27 -22.69 2.46 15.09
CA TRP A 27 -23.20 3.64 14.40
C TRP A 27 -22.48 3.94 13.09
N TYR A 28 -21.13 3.83 13.05
CA TYR A 28 -20.38 3.96 11.79
C TYR A 28 -20.80 2.90 10.77
N ARG A 29 -20.98 1.64 11.20
CA ARG A 29 -21.47 0.57 10.32
C ARG A 29 -22.83 0.91 9.75
N LYS A 30 -23.77 1.31 10.59
CA LYS A 30 -25.13 1.70 10.18
C LYS A 30 -25.10 2.88 9.18
N ALA A 31 -24.24 3.86 9.41
CA ALA A 31 -24.06 4.99 8.48
C ALA A 31 -23.56 4.52 7.12
N ALA A 32 -22.57 3.61 7.10
CA ALA A 32 -22.03 3.02 5.87
C ALA A 32 -23.12 2.27 5.08
N GLU A 33 -23.89 1.41 5.74
CA GLU A 33 -25.00 0.66 5.15
C GLU A 33 -26.13 1.57 4.62
N ASN A 34 -26.31 2.73 5.22
CA ASN A 34 -27.33 3.72 4.83
C ASN A 34 -26.83 4.77 3.82
N GLY A 35 -25.69 4.53 3.16
CA GLY A 35 -25.22 5.35 2.06
C GLY A 35 -24.22 6.44 2.45
N TYR A 36 -23.45 6.25 3.52
CA TYR A 36 -22.27 7.06 3.84
C TYR A 36 -20.98 6.23 3.62
N PRO A 37 -20.52 6.09 2.38
CA PRO A 37 -19.49 5.12 2.01
C PRO A 37 -18.15 5.31 2.73
N ASN A 38 -17.79 6.54 3.09
CA ASN A 38 -16.54 6.84 3.80
C ASN A 38 -16.47 6.14 5.17
N ALA A 39 -17.60 5.75 5.76
CA ALA A 39 -17.62 5.01 7.00
C ALA A 39 -17.15 3.56 6.85
N TRP A 40 -17.23 2.95 5.66
CA TRP A 40 -16.76 1.58 5.43
C TRP A 40 -15.29 1.40 5.77
N TYR A 41 -14.43 2.31 5.35
CA TYR A 41 -13.00 2.25 5.65
C TYR A 41 -12.74 2.35 7.16
N GLN A 42 -13.43 3.24 7.84
CA GLN A 42 -13.32 3.40 9.30
C GLN A 42 -13.73 2.12 10.04
N VAL A 43 -14.89 1.56 9.67
CA VAL A 43 -15.38 0.31 10.25
C VAL A 43 -14.42 -0.84 9.99
N ALA A 44 -13.85 -0.94 8.78
CA ALA A 44 -12.87 -1.95 8.41
C ALA A 44 -11.64 -1.90 9.32
N THR A 45 -11.05 -0.70 9.49
CA THR A 45 -9.88 -0.52 10.37
C THR A 45 -10.18 -0.85 11.82
N TRP A 46 -11.40 -0.63 12.27
CA TRP A 46 -11.79 -0.95 13.65
C TRP A 46 -11.97 -2.45 13.87
N TYR A 47 -12.51 -3.18 12.89
CA TYR A 47 -12.53 -4.65 12.94
C TYR A 47 -11.11 -5.24 12.87
N GLU A 48 -10.23 -4.70 12.04
CA GLU A 48 -8.84 -5.13 11.94
C GLU A 48 -8.05 -4.93 13.23
N LYS A 49 -8.27 -3.79 13.91
CA LYS A 49 -7.54 -3.40 15.14
C LYS A 49 -8.23 -3.84 16.45
N GLY A 50 -9.44 -4.38 16.38
CA GLY A 50 -10.22 -4.72 17.56
C GLY A 50 -10.73 -3.50 18.34
N ILE A 51 -10.95 -2.37 17.66
CA ILE A 51 -11.51 -1.18 18.30
C ILE A 51 -13.03 -1.34 18.43
N GLY A 52 -13.52 -1.24 19.66
CA GLY A 52 -14.94 -1.44 19.96
C GLY A 52 -15.40 -2.90 19.87
N GLY A 53 -14.49 -3.87 20.08
CA GLY A 53 -14.77 -5.31 20.16
C GLY A 53 -13.58 -6.13 19.65
N PRO A 54 -13.73 -7.46 19.54
CA PRO A 54 -12.65 -8.32 19.10
C PRO A 54 -12.21 -8.01 17.66
N VAL A 55 -10.95 -8.37 17.35
CA VAL A 55 -10.45 -8.39 15.97
C VAL A 55 -11.28 -9.37 15.16
N ASP A 56 -11.77 -8.92 14.01
CA ASP A 56 -12.47 -9.75 13.03
C ASP A 56 -11.99 -9.40 11.61
N MET A 57 -11.01 -10.16 11.13
CA MET A 57 -10.45 -9.95 9.80
C MET A 57 -11.42 -10.26 8.66
N LYS A 58 -12.43 -11.14 8.88
CA LYS A 58 -13.43 -11.42 7.85
C LYS A 58 -14.33 -10.21 7.63
N GLU A 59 -14.80 -9.60 8.71
CA GLU A 59 -15.59 -8.37 8.67
C GLU A 59 -14.75 -7.19 8.17
N ALA A 60 -13.49 -7.07 8.59
CA ALA A 60 -12.59 -6.04 8.09
C ALA A 60 -12.44 -6.12 6.56
N VAL A 61 -12.16 -7.31 6.02
CA VAL A 61 -12.03 -7.55 4.57
C VAL A 61 -13.34 -7.23 3.84
N TYR A 62 -14.48 -7.64 4.40
CA TYR A 62 -15.79 -7.29 3.83
C TYR A 62 -15.96 -5.77 3.74
N CYS A 63 -15.70 -5.06 4.82
CA CYS A 63 -15.83 -3.59 4.86
C CYS A 63 -14.83 -2.89 3.92
N TYR A 64 -13.57 -3.37 3.81
CA TYR A 64 -12.62 -2.84 2.83
C TYR A 64 -13.09 -3.02 1.38
N LYS A 65 -13.73 -4.17 1.07
CA LYS A 65 -14.33 -4.37 -0.26
C LYS A 65 -15.47 -3.40 -0.52
N GLN A 66 -16.36 -3.19 0.44
CA GLN A 66 -17.45 -2.21 0.32
C GLN A 66 -16.91 -0.77 0.13
N SER A 67 -15.85 -0.41 0.87
CA SER A 67 -15.15 0.86 0.70
C SER A 67 -14.60 1.01 -0.73
N ALA A 68 -13.94 -0.01 -1.25
CA ALA A 68 -13.37 0.01 -2.61
C ALA A 68 -14.46 0.04 -3.71
N GLU A 69 -15.56 -0.67 -3.53
CA GLU A 69 -16.73 -0.65 -4.42
C GLU A 69 -17.38 0.74 -4.47
N SER A 70 -17.34 1.46 -3.35
CA SER A 70 -17.81 2.84 -3.23
C SER A 70 -16.79 3.88 -3.74
N ASN A 71 -15.70 3.47 -4.39
CA ASN A 71 -14.61 4.32 -4.87
C ASN A 71 -13.86 5.10 -3.76
N GLU A 72 -13.85 4.56 -2.55
CA GLU A 72 -13.05 5.11 -1.47
C GLU A 72 -11.59 4.66 -1.60
N THR A 73 -10.69 5.64 -1.65
CA THR A 73 -9.26 5.37 -1.84
C THR A 73 -8.65 4.53 -0.73
N GLY A 74 -9.16 4.62 0.50
CA GLY A 74 -8.71 3.80 1.63
C GLY A 74 -8.88 2.31 1.39
N GLY A 75 -10.08 1.88 0.99
CA GLY A 75 -10.37 0.48 0.66
C GLY A 75 -9.57 -0.01 -0.55
N LEU A 76 -9.47 0.82 -1.59
CA LEU A 76 -8.67 0.50 -2.78
C LEU A 76 -7.19 0.28 -2.43
N ASN A 77 -6.61 1.14 -1.59
CA ASN A 77 -5.22 1.05 -1.17
C ASN A 77 -4.94 -0.24 -0.38
N VAL A 78 -5.81 -0.57 0.58
CA VAL A 78 -5.66 -1.79 1.38
C VAL A 78 -5.80 -3.05 0.52
N LEU A 79 -6.79 -3.10 -0.38
CA LEU A 79 -6.94 -4.25 -1.27
C LEU A 79 -5.75 -4.38 -2.24
N ALA A 80 -5.16 -3.28 -2.69
CA ALA A 80 -3.93 -3.30 -3.47
C ALA A 80 -2.78 -3.98 -2.70
N GLU A 81 -2.58 -3.63 -1.43
CA GLU A 81 -1.55 -4.27 -0.59
C GLU A 81 -1.84 -5.75 -0.35
N TYR A 82 -3.10 -6.10 -0.06
CA TYR A 82 -3.47 -7.51 0.17
C TYR A 82 -3.18 -8.39 -1.05
N TYR A 83 -3.48 -7.92 -2.26
CA TYR A 83 -3.13 -8.65 -3.49
C TYR A 83 -1.64 -8.59 -3.80
N PHE A 84 -0.95 -7.49 -3.52
CA PHE A 84 0.47 -7.35 -3.83
C PHE A 84 1.33 -8.31 -2.99
N TYR A 85 1.07 -8.38 -1.70
CA TYR A 85 1.84 -9.21 -0.78
C TYR A 85 1.21 -10.60 -0.51
N GLY A 86 -0.03 -10.83 -0.88
CA GLY A 86 -0.76 -12.06 -0.55
C GLY A 86 -1.16 -12.13 0.92
N LEU A 87 -1.70 -11.04 1.47
CA LEU A 87 -2.07 -10.94 2.89
C LEU A 87 -3.52 -11.35 3.14
N ASN A 88 -3.81 -11.72 4.40
CA ASN A 88 -5.17 -11.94 4.91
C ASN A 88 -6.02 -12.92 4.05
N GLY A 89 -5.37 -13.98 3.54
CA GLY A 89 -6.04 -15.01 2.72
C GLY A 89 -6.24 -14.62 1.25
N PHE A 90 -5.74 -13.45 0.83
CA PHE A 90 -5.70 -13.10 -0.59
C PHE A 90 -4.53 -13.80 -1.30
N PRO A 91 -4.74 -14.30 -2.53
CA PRO A 91 -3.64 -14.79 -3.33
C PRO A 91 -2.72 -13.63 -3.70
N LYS A 92 -1.40 -13.87 -3.77
CA LYS A 92 -0.47 -12.89 -4.32
C LYS A 92 -0.77 -12.69 -5.81
N ASP A 93 -1.29 -11.52 -6.17
CA ASP A 93 -1.67 -11.14 -7.54
C ASP A 93 -1.28 -9.68 -7.79
N PRO A 94 -0.01 -9.40 -8.12
CA PRO A 94 0.46 -8.03 -8.36
C PRO A 94 -0.24 -7.35 -9.54
N ALA A 95 -0.71 -8.11 -10.53
CA ALA A 95 -1.46 -7.53 -11.65
C ALA A 95 -2.83 -7.00 -11.20
N ARG A 96 -3.48 -7.68 -10.28
CA ARG A 96 -4.71 -7.18 -9.65
C ARG A 96 -4.42 -6.02 -8.72
N ALA A 97 -3.33 -6.08 -7.96
CA ALA A 97 -2.87 -4.96 -7.13
C ALA A 97 -2.66 -3.69 -7.97
N PHE A 98 -2.00 -3.80 -9.14
CA PHE A 98 -1.81 -2.68 -10.05
C PHE A 98 -3.13 -2.01 -10.46
N ARG A 99 -4.18 -2.79 -10.76
CA ARG A 99 -5.51 -2.24 -11.12
C ARG A 99 -6.15 -1.47 -9.96
N TYR A 100 -6.02 -1.96 -8.73
CA TYR A 100 -6.50 -1.23 -7.55
C TYR A 100 -5.70 0.05 -7.31
N CYS A 101 -4.36 -0.01 -7.46
CA CYS A 101 -3.50 1.17 -7.37
C CYS A 101 -3.85 2.22 -8.41
N GLN A 102 -4.06 1.81 -9.68
CA GLN A 102 -4.45 2.71 -10.76
C GLN A 102 -5.76 3.40 -10.44
N LYS A 103 -6.79 2.63 -10.04
CA LYS A 103 -8.08 3.20 -9.66
C LYS A 103 -7.97 4.18 -8.50
N ALA A 104 -7.16 3.87 -7.49
CA ALA A 104 -6.93 4.78 -6.36
C ALA A 104 -6.20 6.05 -6.81
N MET A 105 -5.24 5.93 -7.72
CA MET A 105 -4.51 7.08 -8.28
C MET A 105 -5.42 7.97 -9.13
N ASP A 106 -6.29 7.40 -9.94
CA ASP A 106 -7.28 8.15 -10.74
C ASP A 106 -8.22 8.98 -9.83
N LEU A 107 -8.42 8.55 -8.58
CA LEU A 107 -9.14 9.25 -7.52
C LEU A 107 -8.24 10.18 -6.67
N GLY A 108 -6.99 10.39 -7.07
CA GLY A 108 -6.04 11.31 -6.43
C GLY A 108 -5.19 10.72 -5.30
N SER A 109 -5.29 9.41 -5.00
CA SER A 109 -4.42 8.77 -4.03
C SER A 109 -2.98 8.64 -4.56
N THR A 110 -2.03 8.92 -3.70
CA THR A 110 -0.60 8.72 -4.02
C THR A 110 0.05 7.65 -3.14
N TYR A 111 -0.76 6.98 -2.32
CA TYR A 111 -0.28 6.05 -1.30
C TYR A 111 0.47 4.85 -1.88
N ASN A 112 -0.06 4.24 -2.95
CA ASN A 112 0.50 3.04 -3.56
C ASN A 112 1.50 3.31 -4.70
N ARG A 113 2.11 4.50 -4.78
CA ARG A 113 3.19 4.77 -5.75
C ARG A 113 4.33 3.75 -5.68
N PRO A 114 4.81 3.31 -4.49
CA PRO A 114 5.85 2.28 -4.42
C PRO A 114 5.44 0.96 -5.06
N THR A 115 4.23 0.51 -4.82
CA THR A 115 3.66 -0.70 -5.44
C THR A 115 3.57 -0.56 -6.96
N MET A 116 3.11 0.59 -7.46
CA MET A 116 3.06 0.86 -8.89
C MET A 116 4.45 0.91 -9.52
N ALA A 117 5.42 1.54 -8.84
CA ALA A 117 6.81 1.56 -9.29
C ALA A 117 7.34 0.14 -9.51
N ARG A 118 7.06 -0.77 -8.57
CA ARG A 118 7.43 -2.17 -8.70
C ARG A 118 6.72 -2.87 -9.87
N CYS A 119 5.43 -2.61 -10.05
CA CYS A 119 4.66 -3.16 -11.15
C CYS A 119 5.22 -2.70 -12.51
N TYR A 120 5.57 -1.43 -12.67
CA TYR A 120 6.21 -0.93 -13.90
C TYR A 120 7.61 -1.51 -14.12
N LEU A 121 8.39 -1.71 -13.05
CA LEU A 121 9.72 -2.33 -13.16
C LEU A 121 9.65 -3.76 -13.68
N GLU A 122 8.72 -4.56 -13.17
CA GLU A 122 8.62 -5.99 -13.41
C GLU A 122 7.59 -6.36 -14.51
N GLY A 123 6.79 -5.41 -14.97
CA GLY A 123 5.73 -5.67 -15.96
C GLY A 123 4.50 -6.38 -15.38
N TRP A 124 4.18 -6.16 -14.09
CA TRP A 124 3.05 -6.80 -13.42
C TRP A 124 1.75 -6.04 -13.62
N GLY A 125 0.90 -6.54 -14.51
CA GLY A 125 -0.39 -5.92 -14.86
C GLY A 125 -0.28 -4.70 -15.78
N THR A 126 0.93 -4.37 -16.22
CA THR A 126 1.27 -3.31 -17.17
C THR A 126 2.51 -3.71 -17.95
N PRO A 127 2.77 -3.21 -19.17
CA PRO A 127 4.06 -3.34 -19.79
C PRO A 127 5.19 -2.76 -18.91
N VAL A 128 6.40 -3.31 -19.04
CA VAL A 128 7.59 -2.76 -18.37
C VAL A 128 7.81 -1.33 -18.85
N ASP A 129 7.93 -0.40 -17.89
CA ASP A 129 8.25 1.00 -18.13
C ASP A 129 9.19 1.52 -17.04
N TYR A 130 10.49 1.58 -17.35
CA TYR A 130 11.51 2.03 -16.40
C TYR A 130 11.43 3.53 -16.09
N ALA A 131 10.89 4.35 -17.01
CA ALA A 131 10.70 5.77 -16.76
C ALA A 131 9.60 6.01 -15.74
N GLU A 132 8.46 5.33 -15.93
CA GLU A 132 7.35 5.36 -14.95
C GLU A 132 7.77 4.74 -13.61
N ALA A 133 8.48 3.60 -13.63
CA ALA A 133 9.00 2.98 -12.41
C ALA A 133 9.88 3.97 -11.61
N TYR A 134 10.81 4.66 -12.30
CA TYR A 134 11.66 5.67 -11.67
C TYR A 134 10.85 6.86 -11.14
N MET A 135 9.91 7.38 -11.95
CA MET A 135 9.09 8.52 -11.56
C MET A 135 8.25 8.22 -10.32
N MET A 136 7.60 7.05 -10.26
CA MET A 136 6.80 6.63 -9.12
C MET A 136 7.66 6.41 -7.87
N ALA A 137 8.79 5.70 -8.00
CA ALA A 137 9.68 5.43 -6.88
C ALA A 137 10.33 6.72 -6.32
N SER A 138 10.79 7.63 -7.18
CA SER A 138 11.46 8.86 -6.75
C SER A 138 10.55 9.84 -6.02
N LYS A 139 9.25 9.84 -6.32
CA LYS A 139 8.24 10.67 -5.64
C LYS A 139 7.74 10.08 -4.31
N SER A 140 8.15 8.85 -3.98
CA SER A 140 7.65 8.09 -2.84
C SER A 140 8.69 7.93 -1.72
N SER A 141 9.78 8.65 -1.75
CA SER A 141 10.95 8.48 -0.86
C SER A 141 10.73 8.90 0.60
N SER A 142 9.49 9.04 1.07
CA SER A 142 9.21 9.22 2.49
C SER A 142 9.12 7.87 3.22
N TRP A 143 9.82 7.77 4.32
CA TRP A 143 10.23 6.61 5.12
C TRP A 143 9.20 5.51 5.48
N SER A 144 7.90 5.73 5.37
CA SER A 144 6.89 4.75 5.83
C SER A 144 6.45 3.70 4.79
N ASN A 145 6.65 3.97 3.49
CA ASN A 145 6.36 3.03 2.39
C ASN A 145 7.55 2.91 1.41
N GLY A 146 8.76 3.26 1.87
CA GLY A 146 9.93 3.42 1.03
C GLY A 146 10.62 2.13 0.58
N ALA A 147 10.30 0.97 1.16
CA ALA A 147 11.06 -0.26 0.86
C ALA A 147 10.96 -0.66 -0.62
N GLU A 148 9.77 -0.72 -1.19
CA GLU A 148 9.59 -1.02 -2.62
C GLU A 148 10.20 0.07 -3.51
N SER A 149 10.10 1.35 -3.12
CA SER A 149 10.74 2.44 -3.86
C SER A 149 12.26 2.34 -3.84
N CYS A 150 12.86 2.04 -2.68
CA CYS A 150 14.29 1.82 -2.57
C CYS A 150 14.74 0.59 -3.38
N TYR A 151 13.95 -0.49 -3.37
CA TYR A 151 14.24 -1.65 -4.20
C TYR A 151 14.24 -1.29 -5.69
N VAL A 152 13.20 -0.61 -6.17
CA VAL A 152 13.06 -0.18 -7.56
C VAL A 152 14.22 0.74 -7.97
N LEU A 153 14.53 1.77 -7.17
CA LEU A 153 15.65 2.67 -7.44
C LEU A 153 16.99 1.93 -7.42
N GLY A 154 17.16 1.01 -6.48
CA GLY A 154 18.32 0.15 -6.39
C GLY A 154 18.55 -0.64 -7.68
N ARG A 155 17.50 -1.31 -8.18
CA ARG A 155 17.54 -2.07 -9.44
C ARG A 155 17.81 -1.16 -10.64
N ILE A 156 17.11 -0.01 -10.73
CA ILE A 156 17.28 0.93 -11.84
C ILE A 156 18.73 1.39 -11.94
N TYR A 157 19.36 1.79 -10.82
CA TYR A 157 20.75 2.27 -10.85
C TYR A 157 21.75 1.13 -10.99
N CYS A 158 21.56 0.00 -10.34
CA CYS A 158 22.47 -1.12 -10.45
C CYS A 158 22.50 -1.75 -11.86
N ASP A 159 21.36 -1.79 -12.52
CA ASP A 159 21.21 -2.49 -13.82
C ASP A 159 21.15 -1.51 -15.02
N GLY A 160 21.21 -0.20 -14.77
CA GLY A 160 21.17 0.81 -15.84
C GLY A 160 19.81 0.87 -16.56
N LEU A 161 18.70 0.56 -15.87
CA LEU A 161 17.37 0.47 -16.46
C LEU A 161 16.77 1.86 -16.69
N GLY A 162 16.83 2.35 -17.93
CA GLY A 162 16.32 3.67 -18.30
C GLY A 162 17.10 4.86 -17.68
N LYS A 163 18.17 4.62 -16.93
CA LYS A 163 19.10 5.58 -16.37
C LYS A 163 20.53 5.07 -16.53
N PRO A 164 21.55 5.94 -16.55
CA PRO A 164 22.94 5.49 -16.52
C PRO A 164 23.20 4.59 -15.32
N GLU A 165 23.97 3.51 -15.55
CA GLU A 165 24.38 2.59 -14.48
C GLU A 165 25.20 3.34 -13.42
N ASP A 166 24.80 3.16 -12.16
CA ASP A 166 25.54 3.63 -10.97
C ASP A 166 25.39 2.57 -9.86
N ILE A 167 26.27 1.59 -9.90
CA ILE A 167 26.24 0.47 -8.94
C ILE A 167 26.39 0.97 -7.50
N GLY A 168 27.19 2.02 -7.28
CA GLY A 168 27.39 2.60 -5.95
C GLY A 168 26.08 3.08 -5.35
N LYS A 169 25.39 3.92 -6.10
CA LYS A 169 24.08 4.47 -5.72
C LYS A 169 23.00 3.41 -5.60
N GLY A 170 22.97 2.45 -6.54
CA GLY A 170 22.00 1.36 -6.50
C GLY A 170 22.15 0.48 -5.26
N VAL A 171 23.38 0.10 -4.93
CA VAL A 171 23.70 -0.68 -3.72
C VAL A 171 23.35 0.10 -2.44
N GLU A 172 23.51 1.43 -2.44
CA GLU A 172 23.13 2.26 -1.30
C GLU A 172 21.62 2.19 -1.02
N PHE A 173 20.78 2.29 -2.04
CA PHE A 173 19.32 2.10 -1.91
C PHE A 173 18.97 0.70 -1.40
N LEU A 174 19.56 -0.36 -1.97
CA LEU A 174 19.26 -1.73 -1.55
C LEU A 174 19.67 -2.00 -0.09
N ARG A 175 20.77 -1.42 0.36
CA ARG A 175 21.26 -1.57 1.74
C ARG A 175 20.35 -0.93 2.77
N GLN A 176 19.68 0.18 2.42
CA GLN A 176 18.74 0.86 3.34
C GLN A 176 17.59 -0.05 3.79
N ILE A 177 17.23 -1.03 2.97
CA ILE A 177 16.08 -1.90 3.20
C ILE A 177 16.45 -3.37 3.43
N SER A 178 17.74 -3.71 3.37
CA SER A 178 18.20 -5.11 3.38
C SER A 178 17.76 -5.90 4.62
N ASP A 179 17.60 -5.25 5.77
CA ASP A 179 17.25 -5.94 7.01
C ASP A 179 15.82 -6.50 7.01
N HIS A 180 14.94 -5.93 6.19
CA HIS A 180 13.51 -6.26 6.16
C HIS A 180 12.98 -6.58 4.75
N HIS A 181 13.85 -6.62 3.73
CA HIS A 181 13.48 -6.87 2.35
C HIS A 181 14.30 -8.00 1.73
N PRO A 182 13.79 -9.25 1.75
CA PRO A 182 14.55 -10.43 1.30
C PRO A 182 15.09 -10.32 -0.13
N GLU A 183 14.31 -9.76 -1.05
CA GLU A 183 14.74 -9.58 -2.44
C GLU A 183 15.92 -8.59 -2.57
N ALA A 184 15.97 -7.56 -1.73
CA ALA A 184 17.12 -6.66 -1.69
C ALA A 184 18.39 -7.34 -1.15
N GLN A 185 18.24 -8.25 -0.18
CA GLN A 185 19.35 -9.06 0.29
C GLN A 185 19.91 -9.95 -0.83
N GLU A 186 19.05 -10.60 -1.60
CA GLU A 186 19.45 -11.43 -2.73
C GLU A 186 20.16 -10.60 -3.82
N GLU A 187 19.61 -9.43 -4.14
CA GLU A 187 20.23 -8.52 -5.11
C GLU A 187 21.63 -8.07 -4.66
N LEU A 188 21.79 -7.72 -3.39
CA LEU A 188 23.09 -7.30 -2.83
C LEU A 188 24.18 -8.35 -2.94
N LYS A 189 23.85 -9.65 -2.96
CA LYS A 189 24.84 -10.74 -3.15
C LYS A 189 25.57 -10.66 -4.50
N LYS A 190 24.98 -9.99 -5.50
CA LYS A 190 25.57 -9.79 -6.84
C LYS A 190 26.73 -8.77 -6.85
N TYR A 191 26.92 -8.03 -5.75
CA TYR A 191 27.87 -6.91 -5.70
C TYR A 191 28.94 -7.13 -4.62
N LYS A 192 30.12 -6.53 -4.82
CA LYS A 192 31.25 -6.53 -3.85
C LYS A 192 31.97 -5.19 -3.89
N LYS A 193 32.64 -4.83 -2.80
CA LYS A 193 33.59 -3.72 -2.79
C LYS A 193 34.82 -4.05 -3.60
N GLY A 194 35.25 -3.14 -4.47
CA GLY A 194 36.52 -3.21 -5.17
C GLY A 194 37.69 -2.78 -4.28
N LEU A 195 38.92 -3.01 -4.74
CA LEU A 195 40.18 -2.66 -4.04
C LEU A 195 40.28 -1.17 -3.67
N PHE A 196 39.67 -0.29 -4.47
CA PHE A 196 39.69 1.17 -4.27
C PHE A 196 38.37 1.70 -3.65
N GLY A 197 37.58 0.86 -3.03
CA GLY A 197 36.38 1.26 -2.28
C GLY A 197 35.07 1.34 -3.08
N GLY A 198 35.11 1.36 -4.41
CA GLY A 198 33.91 1.37 -5.26
C GLY A 198 33.16 0.03 -5.28
N TRP A 199 31.86 0.06 -5.49
CA TRP A 199 31.06 -1.14 -5.70
C TRP A 199 31.17 -1.63 -7.15
N LYS A 200 31.20 -2.95 -7.33
CA LYS A 200 31.18 -3.61 -8.64
C LYS A 200 30.43 -4.93 -8.59
N ARG A 201 29.98 -5.42 -9.73
CA ARG A 201 29.42 -6.79 -9.86
C ARG A 201 30.48 -7.82 -9.48
N ARG A 202 30.08 -8.94 -8.90
CA ARG A 202 30.94 -10.08 -8.60
C ARG A 202 31.35 -10.82 -9.85
#